data_4ed15ddd88cf884fbf4c106cf3387470
#
_entry.id   4ed15ddd88cf884fbf4c106cf3387470
#
_cell.length_a   1.000
_cell.length_b   1.000
_cell.length_c   1.000
_cell.angle_alpha   90.00
_cell.angle_beta   90.00
_cell.angle_gamma   90.00
#
_symmetry.space_group_name_H-M   'P 1'
#
loop_
_entity.id
_entity.type
_entity.pdbx_description
1 polymer ?
#
loop_
_entity_poly.entity_id
_entity_poly.type
_entity_poly.pdbx_seq_one_letter_code
_entity_poly.pdbx_strand_id
1 'polypeptide(L)'
;MFCQRCGKELAPGAAYCHNCGARVGESSPAEWWWEWRRQRWEHRDWEPLDAVWGAISGIGYLIIIGLTIFYYPEVFTLLVKYFESWGTYGHPVLPSYTLGQPTIFVFAAGGVWGVVSSGFRLALSSRFAKSLTGATGGMFSLYVAFILNRFYTKAIDGAGLVLVFFLGLAVLVLVNAMITHFVPRRRGSRPTPAV
;
A
#
# COMPACT_ATOMS: atom_id res chain seq x y z
N MET A 1 29.78 -33.85 -20.80
CA MET A 1 28.75 -32.92 -20.40
C MET A 1 27.44 -33.32 -21.10
N PHE A 2 26.32 -33.42 -20.39
CA PHE A 2 25.05 -33.87 -21.01
C PHE A 2 24.07 -32.75 -21.16
N CYS A 3 23.28 -32.75 -22.22
CA CYS A 3 22.23 -31.77 -22.47
C CYS A 3 21.08 -31.96 -21.46
N GLN A 4 20.74 -30.95 -20.68
CA GLN A 4 19.68 -31.02 -19.70
C GLN A 4 18.28 -31.22 -20.31
N ARG A 5 18.08 -30.89 -21.59
CA ARG A 5 16.80 -31.02 -22.28
C ARG A 5 16.55 -32.38 -22.92
N CYS A 6 17.60 -33.00 -23.49
CA CYS A 6 17.47 -34.27 -24.24
C CYS A 6 18.39 -35.39 -23.77
N GLY A 7 19.23 -35.18 -22.76
CA GLY A 7 20.15 -36.18 -22.19
C GLY A 7 21.31 -36.58 -23.06
N LYS A 8 21.50 -35.99 -24.26
CA LYS A 8 22.57 -36.36 -25.17
C LYS A 8 23.87 -35.70 -24.77
N GLU A 9 24.99 -36.40 -24.98
CA GLU A 9 26.33 -35.92 -24.68
C GLU A 9 26.72 -34.73 -25.57
N LEU A 10 27.26 -33.71 -24.96
CA LEU A 10 27.65 -32.44 -25.60
C LEU A 10 29.16 -32.39 -25.76
N ALA A 11 29.61 -31.85 -26.90
CA ALA A 11 31.02 -31.55 -27.09
C ALA A 11 31.50 -30.49 -26.09
N PRO A 12 32.75 -30.56 -25.62
CA PRO A 12 33.31 -29.53 -24.75
C PRO A 12 33.23 -28.16 -25.43
N GLY A 13 32.63 -27.15 -24.72
CA GLY A 13 32.48 -25.79 -25.23
C GLY A 13 31.33 -25.55 -26.19
N ALA A 14 30.43 -26.52 -26.42
CA ALA A 14 29.26 -26.33 -27.28
C ALA A 14 28.32 -25.32 -26.70
N ALA A 15 27.99 -24.25 -27.43
CA ALA A 15 26.98 -23.24 -27.05
C ALA A 15 25.53 -23.73 -27.24
N TYR A 16 25.31 -24.72 -28.12
CA TYR A 16 24.00 -25.29 -28.41
C TYR A 16 24.10 -26.81 -28.55
N CYS A 17 23.05 -27.52 -28.14
CA CYS A 17 22.95 -28.96 -28.33
C CYS A 17 22.69 -29.28 -29.81
N HIS A 18 23.56 -30.04 -30.45
CA HIS A 18 23.42 -30.45 -31.84
C HIS A 18 22.20 -31.36 -32.12
N ASN A 19 21.63 -31.98 -31.08
CA ASN A 19 20.49 -32.90 -31.23
C ASN A 19 19.13 -32.19 -31.06
N CYS A 20 18.97 -31.24 -30.13
CA CYS A 20 17.70 -30.60 -29.84
C CYS A 20 17.73 -29.07 -29.95
N GLY A 21 18.84 -28.46 -30.33
CA GLY A 21 19.00 -27.01 -30.48
C GLY A 21 18.97 -26.22 -29.17
N ALA A 22 18.83 -26.87 -28.02
CA ALA A 22 18.81 -26.15 -26.75
C ALA A 22 20.16 -25.50 -26.46
N ARG A 23 20.13 -24.26 -25.97
CA ARG A 23 21.34 -23.54 -25.57
C ARG A 23 21.97 -24.22 -24.35
N VAL A 24 23.27 -24.45 -24.40
CA VAL A 24 23.99 -25.09 -23.30
C VAL A 24 24.32 -24.04 -22.27
N GLY A 25 23.95 -24.29 -21.02
CA GLY A 25 24.18 -23.34 -19.91
C GLY A 25 23.05 -22.35 -19.65
N GLU A 26 21.95 -22.40 -20.40
CA GLU A 26 20.73 -21.75 -19.97
C GLU A 26 20.13 -22.57 -18.83
N SER A 27 20.09 -21.96 -17.65
CA SER A 27 19.33 -22.46 -16.50
C SER A 27 17.90 -22.75 -16.95
N SER A 28 17.32 -23.86 -16.50
CA SER A 28 15.94 -24.19 -16.83
C SER A 28 15.01 -23.00 -16.45
N PRO A 29 13.87 -22.82 -17.12
CA PRO A 29 12.91 -21.78 -16.73
C PRO A 29 12.54 -21.83 -15.23
N ALA A 30 12.62 -23.03 -14.62
CA ALA A 30 12.42 -23.23 -13.20
C ALA A 30 13.59 -22.65 -12.37
N GLU A 31 14.85 -22.88 -12.77
CA GLU A 31 16.02 -22.33 -12.06
C GLU A 31 16.06 -20.81 -12.17
N TRP A 32 15.81 -20.26 -13.36
CA TRP A 32 15.67 -18.82 -13.55
C TRP A 32 14.59 -18.23 -12.65
N TRP A 33 13.43 -18.90 -12.52
CA TRP A 33 12.32 -18.43 -11.69
C TRP A 33 12.67 -18.47 -10.19
N TRP A 34 13.38 -19.52 -9.72
CA TRP A 34 13.87 -19.62 -8.35
C TRP A 34 14.96 -18.58 -8.06
N GLU A 35 15.88 -18.34 -8.98
CA GLU A 35 16.92 -17.34 -8.86
C GLU A 35 16.36 -15.93 -8.84
N TRP A 36 15.41 -15.63 -9.75
CA TRP A 36 14.69 -14.37 -9.75
C TRP A 36 13.87 -14.17 -8.46
N ARG A 37 13.22 -15.22 -7.94
CA ARG A 37 12.51 -15.17 -6.66
C ARG A 37 13.48 -14.95 -5.51
N ARG A 38 14.61 -15.67 -5.45
CA ARG A 38 15.66 -15.52 -4.43
C ARG A 38 16.22 -14.09 -4.44
N GLN A 39 16.63 -13.57 -5.60
CA GLN A 39 17.11 -12.20 -5.75
C GLN A 39 16.08 -11.17 -5.31
N ARG A 40 14.78 -11.39 -5.58
CA ARG A 40 13.71 -10.51 -5.11
C ARG A 40 13.55 -10.52 -3.58
N TRP A 41 13.86 -11.64 -2.91
CA TRP A 41 13.82 -11.74 -1.45
C TRP A 41 15.11 -11.22 -0.81
N GLU A 42 16.27 -11.50 -1.38
CA GLU A 42 17.58 -11.03 -0.90
C GLU A 42 17.75 -9.51 -1.07
N HIS A 43 17.23 -8.91 -2.14
CA HIS A 43 17.24 -7.46 -2.35
C HIS A 43 16.07 -6.74 -1.69
N ARG A 44 15.28 -7.41 -0.88
CA ARG A 44 14.41 -6.72 0.05
C ARG A 44 15.28 -6.27 1.23
N ASP A 45 16.12 -5.26 0.97
CA ASP A 45 16.79 -4.52 2.01
C ASP A 45 15.72 -3.97 2.95
N TRP A 46 15.36 -4.79 3.95
CA TRP A 46 14.61 -4.36 5.09
C TRP A 46 15.55 -3.41 5.84
N GLU A 47 15.66 -2.18 5.34
CA GLU A 47 16.34 -1.19 6.14
C GLU A 47 15.64 -1.15 7.49
N PRO A 48 16.40 -1.32 8.58
CA PRO A 48 15.82 -1.32 9.94
C PRO A 48 14.96 -0.08 10.19
N LEU A 49 15.26 1.02 9.50
CA LEU A 49 14.48 2.24 9.51
C LEU A 49 13.05 2.07 8.95
N ASP A 50 12.82 1.27 7.90
CA ASP A 50 11.47 1.04 7.37
C ASP A 50 10.61 0.24 8.36
N ALA A 51 11.19 -0.70 9.10
CA ALA A 51 10.52 -1.45 10.16
C ALA A 51 10.16 -0.53 11.34
N VAL A 52 11.08 0.33 11.75
CA VAL A 52 10.85 1.33 12.81
C VAL A 52 9.72 2.29 12.41
N TRP A 53 9.71 2.78 11.16
CA TRP A 53 8.64 3.64 10.68
C TRP A 53 7.29 2.93 10.59
N GLY A 54 7.28 1.65 10.22
CA GLY A 54 6.08 0.82 10.27
C GLY A 54 5.53 0.71 11.69
N ALA A 55 6.40 0.47 12.67
CA ALA A 55 6.04 0.41 14.08
C ALA A 55 5.50 1.75 14.61
N ILE A 56 6.17 2.86 14.31
CA ILE A 56 5.73 4.22 14.72
C ILE A 56 4.35 4.52 14.13
N SER A 57 4.14 4.23 12.84
CA SER A 57 2.84 4.42 12.21
C SER A 57 1.76 3.55 12.84
N GLY A 58 2.08 2.28 13.14
CA GLY A 58 1.16 1.36 13.81
C GLY A 58 0.75 1.85 15.21
N ILE A 59 1.71 2.27 16.02
CA ILE A 59 1.48 2.84 17.36
C ILE A 59 0.57 4.08 17.24
N GLY A 60 0.82 4.96 16.29
CA GLY A 60 -0.02 6.15 16.09
C GLY A 60 -1.48 5.80 15.77
N TYR A 61 -1.73 4.81 14.93
CA TYR A 61 -3.09 4.33 14.68
C TYR A 61 -3.72 3.66 15.88
N LEU A 62 -2.97 2.90 16.68
CA LEU A 62 -3.48 2.33 17.94
C LEU A 62 -3.87 3.41 18.94
N ILE A 63 -3.11 4.50 19.03
CA ILE A 63 -3.46 5.67 19.86
C ILE A 63 -4.77 6.30 19.33
N ILE A 64 -4.92 6.49 18.03
CA ILE A 64 -6.15 7.06 17.44
C ILE A 64 -7.36 6.17 17.75
N ILE A 65 -7.23 4.85 17.63
CA ILE A 65 -8.29 3.90 17.99
C ILE A 65 -8.61 4.00 19.49
N GLY A 66 -7.59 4.03 20.35
CA GLY A 66 -7.77 4.20 21.79
C GLY A 66 -8.49 5.50 22.14
N LEU A 67 -8.10 6.62 21.53
CA LEU A 67 -8.78 7.90 21.70
C LEU A 67 -10.22 7.85 21.17
N THR A 68 -10.47 7.18 20.06
CA THR A 68 -11.81 7.01 19.52
C THR A 68 -12.72 6.28 20.51
N ILE A 69 -12.23 5.19 21.09
CA ILE A 69 -12.98 4.44 22.11
C ILE A 69 -13.19 5.28 23.39
N PHE A 70 -12.20 6.08 23.77
CA PHE A 70 -12.28 6.93 24.94
C PHE A 70 -13.33 8.07 24.77
N TYR A 71 -13.33 8.76 23.63
CA TYR A 71 -14.27 9.85 23.36
C TYR A 71 -15.66 9.36 22.94
N TYR A 72 -15.74 8.16 22.36
CA TYR A 72 -16.98 7.56 21.87
C TYR A 72 -17.13 6.13 22.43
N PRO A 73 -17.39 5.97 23.75
CA PRO A 73 -17.41 4.65 24.39
C PRO A 73 -18.51 3.73 23.81
N GLU A 74 -19.56 4.32 23.24
CA GLU A 74 -20.68 3.58 22.63
C GLU A 74 -20.37 3.05 21.21
N VAL A 75 -19.18 3.34 20.66
CA VAL A 75 -18.85 3.01 19.26
C VAL A 75 -19.03 1.53 18.95
N PHE A 76 -18.65 0.64 19.88
CA PHE A 76 -18.82 -0.81 19.69
C PHE A 76 -20.29 -1.21 19.68
N THR A 77 -21.08 -0.70 20.58
CA THR A 77 -22.53 -0.97 20.63
C THR A 77 -23.23 -0.46 19.37
N LEU A 78 -22.82 0.71 18.88
CA LEU A 78 -23.35 1.30 17.65
C LEU A 78 -22.94 0.48 16.43
N LEU A 79 -21.71 -0.03 16.38
CA LEU A 79 -21.24 -0.91 15.30
C LEU A 79 -22.00 -2.23 15.28
N VAL A 80 -22.19 -2.87 16.44
CA VAL A 80 -22.95 -4.13 16.54
C VAL A 80 -24.38 -3.90 16.04
N LYS A 81 -25.09 -2.88 16.54
CA LYS A 81 -26.44 -2.53 16.08
C LYS A 81 -26.49 -2.23 14.58
N TYR A 82 -25.47 -1.58 14.05
CA TYR A 82 -25.37 -1.29 12.63
C TYR A 82 -25.29 -2.58 11.79
N PHE A 83 -24.44 -3.54 12.17
CA PHE A 83 -24.34 -4.82 11.49
C PHE A 83 -25.59 -5.71 11.68
N GLU A 84 -26.20 -5.69 12.84
CA GLU A 84 -27.48 -6.37 13.08
C GLU A 84 -28.59 -5.84 12.16
N SER A 85 -28.60 -4.53 11.89
CA SER A 85 -29.56 -3.91 10.97
C SER A 85 -29.46 -4.45 9.54
N TRP A 86 -28.25 -4.85 9.08
CA TRP A 86 -28.06 -5.46 7.76
C TRP A 86 -28.78 -6.80 7.65
N GLY A 87 -28.72 -7.62 8.72
CA GLY A 87 -29.45 -8.88 8.78
C GLY A 87 -30.96 -8.70 8.73
N THR A 88 -31.47 -7.60 9.29
CA THR A 88 -32.90 -7.32 9.36
C THR A 88 -33.45 -6.74 8.06
N TYR A 89 -32.73 -5.84 7.40
CA TYR A 89 -33.20 -5.14 6.20
C TYR A 89 -32.71 -5.76 4.88
N GLY A 90 -31.75 -6.71 4.92
CA GLY A 90 -31.17 -7.35 3.73
C GLY A 90 -30.32 -6.43 2.85
N HIS A 91 -30.13 -5.18 3.24
CA HIS A 91 -29.25 -4.22 2.57
C HIS A 91 -28.58 -3.28 3.59
N PRO A 92 -27.40 -2.72 3.30
CA PRO A 92 -26.74 -1.79 4.19
C PRO A 92 -27.56 -0.48 4.31
N VAL A 93 -27.91 -0.12 5.54
CA VAL A 93 -28.56 1.15 5.86
C VAL A 93 -27.46 2.18 6.14
N LEU A 94 -27.64 3.42 5.70
CA LEU A 94 -26.69 4.49 6.01
C LEU A 94 -26.57 4.66 7.53
N PRO A 95 -25.33 4.69 8.09
CA PRO A 95 -25.13 4.81 9.51
C PRO A 95 -25.71 6.13 10.04
N SER A 96 -26.28 6.08 11.23
CA SER A 96 -26.80 7.27 11.91
C SER A 96 -25.68 8.29 12.17
N TYR A 97 -26.04 9.55 12.39
CA TYR A 97 -25.10 10.62 12.74
C TYR A 97 -24.23 10.27 13.96
N THR A 98 -24.78 9.55 14.93
CA THR A 98 -24.05 9.08 16.13
C THR A 98 -22.89 8.13 15.79
N LEU A 99 -23.02 7.27 14.78
CA LEU A 99 -21.93 6.44 14.28
C LEU A 99 -21.02 7.20 13.30
N GLY A 100 -21.54 8.21 12.63
CA GLY A 100 -20.77 9.07 11.72
C GLY A 100 -19.69 9.89 12.42
N GLN A 101 -19.96 10.38 13.63
CA GLN A 101 -19.00 11.19 14.39
C GLN A 101 -17.69 10.48 14.70
N PRO A 102 -17.65 9.28 15.31
CA PRO A 102 -16.41 8.54 15.53
C PRO A 102 -15.71 8.18 14.21
N THR A 103 -16.46 7.90 13.14
CA THR A 103 -15.90 7.64 11.83
C THR A 103 -15.17 8.87 11.29
N ILE A 104 -15.77 10.05 11.34
CA ILE A 104 -15.14 11.32 10.94
C ILE A 104 -13.88 11.57 11.76
N PHE A 105 -13.94 11.33 13.08
CA PHE A 105 -12.79 11.51 13.97
C PHE A 105 -11.62 10.61 13.58
N VAL A 106 -11.86 9.31 13.32
CA VAL A 106 -10.82 8.35 12.90
C VAL A 106 -10.18 8.78 11.59
N PHE A 107 -10.98 9.17 10.58
CA PHE A 107 -10.44 9.64 9.31
C PHE A 107 -9.67 10.96 9.44
N ALA A 108 -10.15 11.90 10.24
CA ALA A 108 -9.48 13.17 10.48
C ALA A 108 -8.14 12.97 11.22
N ALA A 109 -8.16 12.28 12.36
CA ALA A 109 -6.98 12.02 13.17
C ALA A 109 -5.97 11.15 12.41
N GLY A 110 -6.44 10.09 11.71
CA GLY A 110 -5.61 9.23 10.87
C GLY A 110 -5.00 9.98 9.69
N GLY A 111 -5.74 10.91 9.11
CA GLY A 111 -5.25 11.79 8.04
C GLY A 111 -4.16 12.74 8.51
N VAL A 112 -4.36 13.42 9.64
CA VAL A 112 -3.33 14.26 10.27
C VAL A 112 -2.09 13.44 10.58
N TRP A 113 -2.26 12.28 11.23
CA TRP A 113 -1.15 11.38 11.54
C TRP A 113 -0.41 10.92 10.29
N GLY A 114 -1.12 10.57 9.22
CA GLY A 114 -0.55 10.17 7.94
C GLY A 114 0.31 11.26 7.30
N VAL A 115 -0.14 12.52 7.33
CA VAL A 115 0.61 13.67 6.82
C VAL A 115 1.83 13.94 7.70
N VAL A 116 1.66 14.01 9.02
CA VAL A 116 2.74 14.28 9.99
C VAL A 116 3.82 13.22 9.92
N SER A 117 3.44 11.93 9.97
CA SER A 117 4.40 10.82 9.90
C SER A 117 5.15 10.79 8.56
N SER A 118 4.49 11.16 7.46
CA SER A 118 5.12 11.30 6.15
C SER A 118 6.09 12.48 6.09
N GLY A 119 5.77 13.59 6.75
CA GLY A 119 6.66 14.74 6.89
C GLY A 119 7.93 14.39 7.68
N PHE A 120 7.80 13.70 8.80
CA PHE A 120 8.95 13.19 9.55
C PHE A 120 9.80 12.22 8.73
N ARG A 121 9.15 11.31 8.00
CA ARG A 121 9.86 10.40 7.11
C ARG A 121 10.62 11.14 6.01
N LEU A 122 10.05 12.22 5.47
CA LEU A 122 10.70 13.04 4.47
C LEU A 122 11.94 13.76 5.03
N ALA A 123 11.86 14.25 6.26
CA ALA A 123 12.95 14.95 6.91
C ALA A 123 14.12 14.02 7.29
N LEU A 124 13.84 12.76 7.66
CA LEU A 124 14.83 11.82 8.19
C LEU A 124 15.30 10.77 7.15
N SER A 125 14.61 10.62 6.03
CA SER A 125 14.88 9.61 5.03
C SER A 125 15.04 10.23 3.64
N SER A 126 16.01 9.72 2.87
CA SER A 126 16.23 10.12 1.47
C SER A 126 15.17 9.55 0.50
N ARG A 127 14.16 8.83 0.99
CA ARG A 127 13.14 8.15 0.17
C ARG A 127 11.92 9.03 -0.10
N PHE A 128 12.14 10.10 -0.84
CA PHE A 128 11.12 11.09 -1.19
C PHE A 128 9.80 10.50 -1.71
N ALA A 129 9.87 9.54 -2.65
CA ALA A 129 8.68 8.95 -3.26
C ALA A 129 7.78 8.22 -2.24
N LYS A 130 8.36 7.43 -1.32
CA LYS A 130 7.59 6.71 -0.29
C LYS A 130 6.92 7.68 0.70
N SER A 131 7.62 8.75 1.09
CA SER A 131 7.07 9.77 1.98
C SER A 131 5.92 10.52 1.32
N LEU A 132 6.06 10.86 0.04
CA LEU A 132 5.04 11.56 -0.72
C LEU A 132 3.77 10.71 -0.88
N THR A 133 3.91 9.40 -1.17
CA THR A 133 2.77 8.47 -1.23
C THR A 133 2.05 8.33 0.12
N GLY A 134 2.79 8.35 1.23
CA GLY A 134 2.19 8.37 2.57
C GLY A 134 1.42 9.66 2.85
N ALA A 135 1.97 10.82 2.44
CA ALA A 135 1.32 12.11 2.60
C ALA A 135 0.01 12.20 1.79
N THR A 136 0.01 11.72 0.53
CA THR A 136 -1.22 11.71 -0.29
C THR A 136 -2.30 10.82 0.31
N GLY A 137 -1.96 9.68 0.91
CA GLY A 137 -2.90 8.84 1.66
C GLY A 137 -3.50 9.56 2.88
N GLY A 138 -2.65 10.29 3.64
CA GLY A 138 -3.12 11.12 4.76
C GLY A 138 -4.04 12.24 4.31
N MET A 139 -3.71 12.95 3.24
CA MET A 139 -4.58 13.99 2.66
C MET A 139 -5.91 13.43 2.17
N PHE A 140 -5.91 12.24 1.56
CA PHE A 140 -7.14 11.57 1.15
C PHE A 140 -8.02 11.21 2.36
N SER A 141 -7.43 10.76 3.46
CA SER A 141 -8.15 10.49 4.70
C SER A 141 -8.81 11.76 5.26
N LEU A 142 -8.12 12.91 5.25
CA LEU A 142 -8.71 14.21 5.62
C LEU A 142 -9.85 14.61 4.68
N TYR A 143 -9.68 14.38 3.38
CA TYR A 143 -10.73 14.62 2.40
C TYR A 143 -11.97 13.77 2.69
N VAL A 144 -11.81 12.47 3.00
CA VAL A 144 -12.92 11.59 3.38
C VAL A 144 -13.61 12.11 4.65
N ALA A 145 -12.86 12.53 5.67
CA ALA A 145 -13.43 13.14 6.87
C ALA A 145 -14.27 14.38 6.54
N PHE A 146 -13.76 15.22 5.65
CA PHE A 146 -14.46 16.45 5.24
C PHE A 146 -15.77 16.14 4.51
N ILE A 147 -15.78 15.24 3.53
CA ILE A 147 -17.02 14.92 2.79
C ILE A 147 -18.05 14.21 3.67
N LEU A 148 -17.61 13.34 4.59
CA LEU A 148 -18.50 12.71 5.57
C LEU A 148 -19.13 13.76 6.48
N ASN A 149 -18.36 14.72 6.96
CA ASN A 149 -18.91 15.81 7.76
C ASN A 149 -19.93 16.62 6.97
N ARG A 150 -19.69 16.93 5.68
CA ARG A 150 -20.65 17.63 4.81
C ARG A 150 -21.92 16.81 4.58
N PHE A 151 -21.79 15.50 4.42
CA PHE A 151 -22.94 14.60 4.30
C PHE A 151 -23.80 14.61 5.57
N TYR A 152 -23.19 14.45 6.74
CA TYR A 152 -23.93 14.44 8.01
C TYR A 152 -24.52 15.81 8.39
N THR A 153 -23.93 16.90 7.92
CA THR A 153 -24.52 18.24 8.05
C THR A 153 -25.56 18.54 6.98
N LYS A 154 -25.96 17.53 6.18
CA LYS A 154 -26.97 17.65 5.09
C LYS A 154 -26.57 18.67 4.01
N ALA A 155 -25.30 19.04 3.90
CA ALA A 155 -24.81 19.94 2.85
C ALA A 155 -24.67 19.23 1.48
N ILE A 156 -24.56 17.90 1.48
CA ILE A 156 -24.59 17.04 0.29
C ILE A 156 -25.50 15.85 0.55
N ASP A 157 -26.16 15.36 -0.50
CA ASP A 157 -27.00 14.16 -0.46
C ASP A 157 -26.16 12.88 -0.65
N GLY A 158 -26.81 11.70 -0.56
CA GLY A 158 -26.11 10.43 -0.72
C GLY A 158 -25.50 10.21 -2.10
N ALA A 159 -26.16 10.70 -3.16
CA ALA A 159 -25.63 10.60 -4.52
C ALA A 159 -24.42 11.53 -4.68
N GLY A 160 -24.49 12.73 -4.16
CA GLY A 160 -23.36 13.68 -4.12
C GLY A 160 -22.18 13.15 -3.32
N LEU A 161 -22.42 12.47 -2.18
CA LEU A 161 -21.39 11.82 -1.40
C LEU A 161 -20.59 10.79 -2.25
N VAL A 162 -21.32 9.89 -2.92
CA VAL A 162 -20.70 8.85 -3.77
C VAL A 162 -19.90 9.48 -4.91
N LEU A 163 -20.47 10.45 -5.62
CA LEU A 163 -19.81 11.13 -6.73
C LEU A 163 -18.51 11.83 -6.27
N VAL A 164 -18.59 12.62 -5.19
CA VAL A 164 -17.43 13.36 -4.66
C VAL A 164 -16.36 12.40 -4.15
N PHE A 165 -16.73 11.29 -3.50
CA PHE A 165 -15.81 10.26 -3.05
C PHE A 165 -15.02 9.65 -4.21
N PHE A 166 -15.70 9.22 -5.28
CA PHE A 166 -15.03 8.63 -6.45
C PHE A 166 -14.16 9.64 -7.20
N LEU A 167 -14.58 10.91 -7.27
CA LEU A 167 -13.77 11.97 -7.84
C LEU A 167 -12.44 12.13 -7.07
N GLY A 168 -12.51 12.18 -5.73
CA GLY A 168 -11.32 12.26 -4.89
C GLY A 168 -10.41 11.03 -5.01
N LEU A 169 -11.01 9.82 -5.13
CA LEU A 169 -10.26 8.59 -5.36
C LEU A 169 -9.54 8.63 -6.73
N ALA A 170 -10.19 9.10 -7.78
CA ALA A 170 -9.58 9.24 -9.10
C ALA A 170 -8.39 10.22 -9.06
N VAL A 171 -8.54 11.36 -8.39
CA VAL A 171 -7.44 12.33 -8.19
C VAL A 171 -6.29 11.69 -7.41
N LEU A 172 -6.58 10.94 -6.34
CA LEU A 172 -5.55 10.23 -5.57
C LEU A 172 -4.76 9.26 -6.46
N VAL A 173 -5.46 8.45 -7.27
CA VAL A 173 -4.82 7.48 -8.19
C VAL A 173 -3.93 8.20 -9.20
N LEU A 174 -4.42 9.28 -9.81
CA LEU A 174 -3.65 10.08 -10.76
C LEU A 174 -2.40 10.69 -10.11
N VAL A 175 -2.52 11.29 -8.93
CA VAL A 175 -1.38 11.87 -8.20
C VAL A 175 -0.35 10.79 -7.86
N ASN A 176 -0.78 9.63 -7.37
CA ASN A 176 0.15 8.52 -7.08
C ASN A 176 0.81 7.96 -8.35
N ALA A 177 0.09 7.87 -9.46
CA ALA A 177 0.66 7.49 -10.75
C ALA A 177 1.71 8.50 -11.24
N MET A 178 1.44 9.80 -11.09
CA MET A 178 2.41 10.86 -11.40
C MET A 178 3.66 10.77 -10.51
N ILE A 179 3.49 10.59 -9.20
CA ILE A 179 4.62 10.42 -8.27
C ILE A 179 5.49 9.24 -8.70
N THR A 180 4.88 8.10 -9.01
CA THR A 180 5.63 6.88 -9.40
C THR A 180 6.30 7.02 -10.76
N HIS A 181 5.75 7.82 -11.66
CA HIS A 181 6.29 8.02 -13.00
C HIS A 181 7.40 9.09 -13.03
N PHE A 182 7.20 10.24 -12.37
CA PHE A 182 8.11 11.37 -12.46
C PHE A 182 9.19 11.39 -11.39
N VAL A 183 9.01 10.71 -10.25
CA VAL A 183 10.08 10.63 -9.26
C VAL A 183 11.06 9.53 -9.66
N PRO A 184 12.27 9.87 -10.13
CA PRO A 184 13.24 8.88 -10.57
C PRO A 184 13.56 7.96 -9.39
N ARG A 185 13.33 6.67 -9.58
CA ARG A 185 13.88 5.66 -8.67
C ARG A 185 15.39 5.77 -8.81
N ARG A 186 16.07 6.35 -7.82
CA ARG A 186 17.54 6.25 -7.75
C ARG A 186 17.86 4.76 -7.82
N ARG A 187 18.26 4.28 -9.01
CA ARG A 187 18.91 2.98 -9.16
C ARG A 187 20.15 3.07 -8.30
N GLY A 188 20.18 2.28 -7.21
CA GLY A 188 21.38 2.16 -6.40
C GLY A 188 22.53 1.90 -7.39
N SER A 189 23.54 2.76 -7.36
CA SER A 189 24.78 2.54 -8.09
C SER A 189 25.26 1.15 -7.69
N ARG A 190 25.18 0.21 -8.62
CA ARG A 190 25.83 -1.10 -8.43
C ARG A 190 27.29 -0.80 -8.10
N PRO A 191 27.83 -1.29 -6.98
CA PRO A 191 29.27 -1.23 -6.81
C PRO A 191 29.87 -1.94 -8.02
N THR A 192 30.69 -1.23 -8.80
CA THR A 192 31.52 -1.83 -9.83
C THR A 192 32.33 -2.92 -9.15
N PRO A 193 32.27 -4.19 -9.63
CA PRO A 193 33.16 -5.21 -9.09
C PRO A 193 34.60 -4.71 -9.28
N ALA A 194 35.34 -4.65 -8.17
CA ALA A 194 36.78 -4.39 -8.22
C ALA A 194 37.41 -5.52 -9.05
N VAL A 195 38.07 -5.16 -10.14
CA VAL A 195 38.84 -6.06 -11.02
C VAL A 195 40.11 -6.44 -10.29
#